data_0d23d58e0fd9856be1de155103aa6b59
#
_entry.id   0d23d58e0fd9856be1de155103aa6b59
#
_cell.length_a   1.000
_cell.length_b   1.000
_cell.length_c   1.000
_cell.angle_alpha   90.00
_cell.angle_beta   90.00
_cell.angle_gamma   90.00
#
_symmetry.space_group_name_H-M   'P 1'
#
loop_
_entity.id
_entity.type
_entity.pdbx_description
1 polymer ?
#
loop_
_entity_poly.entity_id
_entity_poly.type
_entity_poly.pdbx_seq_one_letter_code
_entity_poly.pdbx_strand_id
1 'polypeptide(L)'
;MMNNKIGCILLNIGTPDQPTVPSIRKYLKEFLSDPDVIDSSKIIRWMIVNLIVSPFRPKRILHQYESIWTKDGSPLLANSKEFSLNLSRLLPEFNIEIGMRYGNPSILKAVKNLKNLGINDILLIPMFPQYAQATSGSCIQAAKEIIKEEIPACKIKVIEKFYSEDFYIKCLVEKILNSSEYKECEYLLFSFHGLPERQIKRLDKSRQHCLVKNKCCEEICDSNINCYKAHCTQTVNKVVEQLKPSVEYSICFQSRFGLDKWISPNITDVMVSLSNKGIKKVAVACPSFTFDCLETLEEIAIRNNETFVEELNGEYLKLIPSLNNENYWVKNFSEFIKRSI
;
A
#
# COMPACT_ATOMS: atom_id res chain seq x y z
N MET A 1 -27.61 29.36 1.23
CA MET A 1 -27.57 27.88 1.20
C MET A 1 -26.22 27.49 1.81
N MET A 2 -26.20 26.86 2.98
CA MET A 2 -24.97 26.29 3.51
C MET A 2 -24.54 25.19 2.52
N ASN A 3 -23.44 25.43 1.80
CA ASN A 3 -22.82 24.41 0.99
C ASN A 3 -22.34 23.33 1.97
N ASN A 4 -23.07 22.22 2.07
CA ASN A 4 -22.69 21.10 2.94
C ASN A 4 -21.40 20.50 2.36
N LYS A 5 -20.24 20.99 2.80
CA LYS A 5 -18.96 20.43 2.41
C LYS A 5 -18.82 19.03 2.96
N ILE A 6 -18.34 18.13 2.16
CA ILE A 6 -18.07 16.73 2.51
C ILE A 6 -16.63 16.65 3.00
N GLY A 7 -16.39 15.99 4.12
CA GLY A 7 -15.05 15.61 4.56
C GLY A 7 -14.55 14.40 3.77
N CYS A 8 -13.30 14.40 3.37
CA CYS A 8 -12.66 13.23 2.78
C CYS A 8 -11.37 12.95 3.53
N ILE A 9 -11.22 11.75 4.09
CA ILE A 9 -9.98 11.35 4.75
C ILE A 9 -9.28 10.30 3.88
N LEU A 10 -8.13 10.67 3.33
CA LEU A 10 -7.22 9.77 2.66
C LEU A 10 -6.41 9.02 3.74
N LEU A 11 -6.71 7.74 3.92
CA LEU A 11 -6.11 6.90 4.94
C LEU A 11 -4.86 6.19 4.41
N ASN A 12 -3.78 6.20 5.20
CA ASN A 12 -2.58 5.44 4.88
C ASN A 12 -1.95 4.84 6.14
N ILE A 13 -0.97 3.93 5.95
CA ILE A 13 -0.34 3.20 7.07
C ILE A 13 0.46 4.15 7.97
N GLY A 14 1.16 5.11 7.38
CA GLY A 14 2.01 6.06 8.08
C GLY A 14 3.49 5.78 7.92
N THR A 15 4.28 6.61 8.56
CA THR A 15 5.74 6.63 8.48
C THR A 15 6.32 7.28 9.74
N PRO A 16 7.60 7.05 10.11
CA PRO A 16 8.24 7.82 11.18
C PRO A 16 8.24 9.32 10.88
N ASP A 17 8.17 10.15 11.92
CA ASP A 17 8.22 11.62 11.76
C ASP A 17 9.60 12.10 11.26
N GLN A 18 10.67 11.37 11.59
CA GLN A 18 12.06 11.66 11.22
C GLN A 18 12.86 10.37 11.03
N PRO A 19 13.94 10.38 10.24
CA PRO A 19 14.85 9.24 10.08
C PRO A 19 15.81 9.17 11.28
N THR A 20 15.25 8.97 12.48
CA THR A 20 16.00 8.86 13.73
C THR A 20 15.54 7.65 14.54
N VAL A 21 16.47 7.06 15.31
CA VAL A 21 16.16 5.89 16.15
C VAL A 21 14.96 6.11 17.07
N PRO A 22 14.80 7.26 17.76
CA PRO A 22 13.60 7.51 18.60
C PRO A 22 12.30 7.55 17.79
N SER A 23 12.29 8.24 16.64
CA SER A 23 11.12 8.37 15.80
C SER A 23 10.70 7.03 15.19
N ILE A 24 11.67 6.27 14.65
CA ILE A 24 11.44 4.92 14.11
C ILE A 24 10.92 3.99 15.21
N ARG A 25 11.48 4.08 16.43
CA ARG A 25 11.01 3.27 17.58
C ARG A 25 9.56 3.57 17.93
N LYS A 26 9.19 4.85 17.99
CA LYS A 26 7.80 5.28 18.25
C LYS A 26 6.86 4.68 17.20
N TYR A 27 7.17 4.89 15.93
CA TYR A 27 6.38 4.38 14.81
C TYR A 27 6.23 2.85 14.85
N LEU A 28 7.33 2.11 15.01
CA LEU A 28 7.29 0.65 15.07
C LEU A 28 6.49 0.13 16.28
N LYS A 29 6.53 0.82 17.42
CA LYS A 29 5.70 0.45 18.57
C LYS A 29 4.21 0.60 18.26
N GLU A 30 3.80 1.70 17.68
CA GLU A 30 2.41 1.92 17.27
C GLU A 30 1.97 0.86 16.25
N PHE A 31 2.75 0.70 15.17
CA PHE A 31 2.46 -0.20 14.06
C PHE A 31 2.37 -1.67 14.47
N LEU A 32 3.37 -2.17 15.17
CA LEU A 32 3.44 -3.60 15.51
C LEU A 32 2.64 -3.97 16.77
N SER A 33 2.09 -2.99 17.50
CA SER A 33 1.14 -3.23 18.58
C SER A 33 -0.28 -3.49 18.10
N ASP A 34 -0.56 -3.22 16.84
CA ASP A 34 -1.88 -3.49 16.24
C ASP A 34 -2.12 -5.00 16.11
N PRO A 35 -3.26 -5.52 16.61
CA PRO A 35 -3.61 -6.93 16.48
C PRO A 35 -3.85 -7.38 15.04
N ASP A 36 -4.21 -6.48 14.14
CA ASP A 36 -4.38 -6.79 12.72
C ASP A 36 -3.04 -6.93 11.99
N VAL A 37 -1.95 -6.37 12.55
CA VAL A 37 -0.59 -6.50 12.00
C VAL A 37 0.12 -7.73 12.60
N ILE A 38 0.16 -7.83 13.94
CA ILE A 38 0.67 -9.01 14.63
C ILE A 38 -0.51 -9.67 15.35
N ASP A 39 -1.17 -10.62 14.69
CA ASP A 39 -2.36 -11.33 15.16
C ASP A 39 -2.03 -12.45 16.16
N SER A 40 -1.23 -12.13 17.16
CA SER A 40 -0.91 -12.97 18.32
C SER A 40 -1.66 -12.50 19.57
N SER A 41 -1.60 -13.29 20.66
CA SER A 41 -2.16 -12.85 21.93
C SER A 41 -1.56 -11.51 22.38
N LYS A 42 -2.32 -10.73 23.14
CA LYS A 42 -1.90 -9.40 23.63
C LYS A 42 -0.55 -9.46 24.35
N ILE A 43 -0.31 -10.52 25.15
CA ILE A 43 0.94 -10.70 25.91
C ILE A 43 2.10 -10.99 24.97
N ILE A 44 1.93 -11.94 24.04
CA ILE A 44 2.99 -12.32 23.08
C ILE A 44 3.33 -11.12 22.20
N ARG A 45 2.33 -10.41 21.66
CA ARG A 45 2.53 -9.20 20.86
C ARG A 45 3.28 -8.14 21.65
N TRP A 46 2.90 -7.89 22.92
CA TRP A 46 3.60 -6.95 23.78
C TRP A 46 5.09 -7.34 23.97
N MET A 47 5.37 -8.62 24.22
CA MET A 47 6.75 -9.11 24.36
C MET A 47 7.55 -8.93 23.07
N ILE A 48 6.99 -9.32 21.93
CA ILE A 48 7.66 -9.14 20.62
C ILE A 48 7.98 -7.66 20.40
N VAL A 49 7.02 -6.77 20.60
CA VAL A 49 7.18 -5.35 20.32
C VAL A 49 8.16 -4.69 21.28
N ASN A 50 8.06 -4.94 22.59
CA ASN A 50 8.82 -4.20 23.59
C ASN A 50 10.18 -4.82 23.92
N LEU A 51 10.32 -6.16 23.86
CA LEU A 51 11.56 -6.84 24.23
C LEU A 51 12.44 -7.20 23.01
N ILE A 52 11.85 -7.37 21.83
CA ILE A 52 12.60 -7.77 20.63
C ILE A 52 12.69 -6.63 19.62
N VAL A 53 11.57 -6.09 19.18
CA VAL A 53 11.56 -5.11 18.08
C VAL A 53 12.08 -3.75 18.53
N SER A 54 11.46 -3.17 19.55
CA SER A 54 11.74 -1.79 19.99
C SER A 54 13.20 -1.53 20.42
N PRO A 55 13.92 -2.45 21.08
CA PRO A 55 15.32 -2.23 21.43
C PRO A 55 16.26 -2.26 20.22
N PHE A 56 16.08 -3.19 19.28
CA PHE A 56 17.08 -3.53 18.27
C PHE A 56 16.73 -3.06 16.86
N ARG A 57 15.48 -3.24 16.43
CA ARG A 57 15.08 -3.00 15.03
C ARG A 57 15.24 -1.54 14.58
N PRO A 58 14.92 -0.49 15.38
CA PRO A 58 15.06 0.89 14.96
C PRO A 58 16.48 1.28 14.53
N LYS A 59 17.49 0.82 15.25
CA LYS A 59 18.90 1.05 14.87
C LYS A 59 19.27 0.32 13.58
N ARG A 60 18.75 -0.91 13.41
CA ARG A 60 19.05 -1.76 12.26
C ARG A 60 18.48 -1.21 10.94
N ILE A 61 17.29 -0.59 11.00
CA ILE A 61 16.60 -0.07 9.80
C ILE A 61 16.77 1.43 9.63
N LEU A 62 17.54 2.12 10.49
CA LEU A 62 17.77 3.56 10.39
C LEU A 62 18.32 3.93 9.01
N HIS A 63 19.38 3.24 8.57
CA HIS A 63 20.01 3.47 7.28
C HIS A 63 19.02 3.34 6.10
N GLN A 64 18.07 2.42 6.18
CA GLN A 64 17.05 2.24 5.16
C GLN A 64 16.12 3.47 5.04
N TYR A 65 15.77 4.09 6.17
CA TYR A 65 15.02 5.36 6.14
C TYR A 65 15.88 6.53 5.68
N GLU A 66 17.15 6.59 6.11
CA GLU A 66 18.08 7.65 5.70
C GLU A 66 18.32 7.63 4.17
N SER A 67 18.44 6.45 3.56
CA SER A 67 18.70 6.30 2.12
C SER A 67 17.59 6.83 1.21
N ILE A 68 16.34 6.89 1.72
CA ILE A 68 15.19 7.36 0.95
C ILE A 68 14.65 8.72 1.41
N TRP A 69 15.20 9.26 2.50
CA TRP A 69 14.66 10.49 3.09
C TRP A 69 14.94 11.71 2.22
N THR A 70 13.91 12.51 2.00
CA THR A 70 14.02 13.72 1.18
C THR A 70 14.06 14.98 2.05
N LYS A 71 14.33 16.14 1.44
CA LYS A 71 14.22 17.45 2.10
C LYS A 71 12.79 17.75 2.60
N ASP A 72 11.78 17.13 1.97
CA ASP A 72 10.35 17.29 2.32
C ASP A 72 9.89 16.21 3.30
N GLY A 73 10.80 15.38 3.79
CA GLY A 73 10.55 14.30 4.75
C GLY A 73 10.44 12.91 4.11
N SER A 74 9.65 12.05 4.73
CA SER A 74 9.36 10.72 4.20
C SER A 74 8.66 10.81 2.84
N PRO A 75 9.11 10.07 1.80
CA PRO A 75 8.46 10.06 0.49
C PRO A 75 6.96 9.76 0.55
N LEU A 76 6.56 8.80 1.38
CA LEU A 76 5.15 8.46 1.59
C LEU A 76 4.31 9.69 2.00
N LEU A 77 4.80 10.45 2.99
CA LEU A 77 4.07 11.61 3.50
C LEU A 77 4.16 12.80 2.55
N ALA A 78 5.33 13.05 1.94
CA ALA A 78 5.52 14.14 0.98
C ALA A 78 4.59 13.98 -0.23
N ASN A 79 4.60 12.80 -0.86
CA ASN A 79 3.72 12.49 -1.99
C ASN A 79 2.23 12.51 -1.61
N SER A 80 1.87 12.00 -0.41
CA SER A 80 0.48 12.06 0.07
C SER A 80 0.00 13.51 0.23
N LYS A 81 0.84 14.41 0.76
CA LYS A 81 0.52 15.84 0.92
C LYS A 81 0.31 16.52 -0.43
N GLU A 82 1.22 16.30 -1.36
CA GLU A 82 1.14 16.91 -2.69
C GLU A 82 -0.08 16.40 -3.45
N PHE A 83 -0.33 15.09 -3.41
CA PHE A 83 -1.55 14.49 -3.96
C PHE A 83 -2.82 15.09 -3.36
N SER A 84 -2.89 15.18 -2.03
CA SER A 84 -4.04 15.78 -1.32
C SER A 84 -4.27 17.23 -1.73
N LEU A 85 -3.20 18.03 -1.85
CA LEU A 85 -3.28 19.42 -2.27
C LEU A 85 -3.80 19.56 -3.71
N ASN A 86 -3.28 18.75 -4.63
CA ASN A 86 -3.71 18.76 -6.03
C ASN A 86 -5.16 18.25 -6.17
N LEU A 87 -5.53 17.24 -5.41
CA LEU A 87 -6.89 16.71 -5.36
C LEU A 87 -7.89 17.75 -4.82
N SER A 88 -7.53 18.51 -3.78
CA SER A 88 -8.35 19.57 -3.20
C SER A 88 -8.67 20.70 -4.22
N ARG A 89 -7.76 20.97 -5.15
CA ARG A 89 -7.99 21.95 -6.23
C ARG A 89 -9.05 21.47 -7.23
N LEU A 90 -9.17 20.15 -7.44
CA LEU A 90 -10.14 19.55 -8.35
C LEU A 90 -11.49 19.24 -7.69
N LEU A 91 -11.52 19.23 -6.34
CA LEU A 91 -12.67 18.90 -5.51
C LEU A 91 -12.94 20.02 -4.47
N PRO A 92 -13.29 21.26 -4.91
CA PRO A 92 -13.49 22.40 -4.01
C PRO A 92 -14.67 22.21 -3.05
N GLU A 93 -15.58 21.30 -3.34
CA GLU A 93 -16.70 20.88 -2.49
C GLU A 93 -16.30 19.96 -1.33
N PHE A 94 -15.06 19.43 -1.35
CA PHE A 94 -14.53 18.58 -0.29
C PHE A 94 -13.53 19.29 0.60
N ASN A 95 -13.48 18.90 1.87
CA ASN A 95 -12.35 19.16 2.75
C ASN A 95 -11.53 17.87 2.87
N ILE A 96 -10.39 17.85 2.22
CA ILE A 96 -9.53 16.66 2.13
C ILE A 96 -8.48 16.70 3.22
N GLU A 97 -8.44 15.67 4.04
CA GLU A 97 -7.46 15.46 5.10
C GLU A 97 -6.69 14.17 4.85
N ILE A 98 -5.48 14.10 5.38
CA ILE A 98 -4.67 12.88 5.41
C ILE A 98 -4.76 12.30 6.83
N GLY A 99 -5.08 11.02 6.92
CA GLY A 99 -5.13 10.28 8.19
C GLY A 99 -4.18 9.10 8.18
N MET A 100 -3.03 9.21 8.86
CA MET A 100 -2.11 8.09 9.04
C MET A 100 -2.60 7.20 10.19
N ARG A 101 -2.60 5.89 9.95
CA ARG A 101 -2.98 4.90 10.96
C ARG A 101 -2.00 4.91 12.13
N TYR A 102 -0.72 5.06 11.82
CA TYR A 102 0.38 5.18 12.78
C TYR A 102 1.23 6.40 12.43
N GLY A 103 1.68 7.14 13.46
CA GLY A 103 2.43 8.39 13.26
C GLY A 103 1.56 9.58 12.87
N ASN A 104 2.12 10.52 12.10
CA ASN A 104 1.51 11.82 11.80
C ASN A 104 1.41 12.12 10.30
N PRO A 105 0.38 12.92 9.86
CA PRO A 105 -0.76 13.40 10.65
C PRO A 105 -1.71 12.23 11.00
N SER A 106 -2.11 12.12 12.26
CA SER A 106 -2.94 11.01 12.71
C SER A 106 -4.39 11.11 12.21
N ILE A 107 -5.10 9.99 12.15
CA ILE A 107 -6.55 9.96 11.86
C ILE A 107 -7.32 10.85 12.82
N LEU A 108 -6.96 10.86 14.11
CA LEU A 108 -7.59 11.74 15.11
C LEU A 108 -7.44 13.22 14.75
N LYS A 109 -6.26 13.63 14.28
CA LYS A 109 -6.03 15.01 13.84
C LYS A 109 -6.91 15.37 12.64
N ALA A 110 -7.00 14.50 11.65
CA ALA A 110 -7.85 14.68 10.48
C ALA A 110 -9.33 14.83 10.88
N VAL A 111 -9.84 13.95 11.74
CA VAL A 111 -11.22 14.01 12.24
C VAL A 111 -11.50 15.31 13.03
N LYS A 112 -10.58 15.73 13.90
CA LYS A 112 -10.71 17.00 14.63
C LYS A 112 -10.71 18.21 13.73
N ASN A 113 -9.91 18.23 12.66
CA ASN A 113 -9.94 19.29 11.66
C ASN A 113 -11.33 19.40 11.00
N LEU A 114 -11.89 18.27 10.56
CA LEU A 114 -13.22 18.23 9.94
C LEU A 114 -14.34 18.63 10.94
N LYS A 115 -14.24 18.18 12.19
CA LYS A 115 -15.14 18.59 13.29
C LYS A 115 -15.17 20.10 13.48
N ASN A 116 -13.99 20.73 13.51
CA ASN A 116 -13.86 22.19 13.68
C ASN A 116 -14.47 22.99 12.52
N LEU A 117 -14.59 22.36 11.34
CA LEU A 117 -15.28 22.91 10.18
C LEU A 117 -16.79 22.61 10.16
N GLY A 118 -17.32 21.93 11.19
CA GLY A 118 -18.73 21.56 11.29
C GLY A 118 -19.16 20.47 10.30
N ILE A 119 -18.25 19.66 9.81
CA ILE A 119 -18.52 18.64 8.81
C ILE A 119 -19.06 17.37 9.47
N ASN A 120 -20.21 16.89 8.97
CA ASN A 120 -20.92 15.72 9.48
C ASN A 120 -21.11 14.60 8.44
N ASP A 121 -20.62 14.79 7.23
CA ASP A 121 -20.56 13.76 6.17
C ASP A 121 -19.10 13.51 5.81
N ILE A 122 -18.60 12.30 6.06
CA ILE A 122 -17.19 11.96 5.87
C ILE A 122 -17.06 10.74 4.96
N LEU A 123 -16.25 10.88 3.91
CA LEU A 123 -15.81 9.83 3.03
C LEU A 123 -14.42 9.34 3.49
N LEU A 124 -14.30 8.04 3.74
CA LEU A 124 -13.02 7.38 4.07
C LEU A 124 -12.49 6.63 2.85
N ILE A 125 -11.25 6.89 2.49
CA ILE A 125 -10.58 6.23 1.37
C ILE A 125 -9.20 5.74 1.80
N PRO A 126 -9.03 4.45 2.11
CA PRO A 126 -7.70 3.85 2.23
C PRO A 126 -6.96 3.92 0.90
N MET A 127 -5.74 4.43 0.92
CA MET A 127 -4.89 4.55 -0.26
C MET A 127 -4.17 3.23 -0.60
N PHE A 128 -4.85 2.12 -0.32
CA PHE A 128 -4.44 0.74 -0.66
C PHE A 128 -5.46 0.19 -1.64
N PRO A 129 -5.10 0.01 -2.93
CA PRO A 129 -6.05 -0.49 -3.93
C PRO A 129 -6.62 -1.86 -3.59
N GLN A 130 -5.76 -2.79 -3.14
CA GLN A 130 -6.12 -4.13 -2.72
C GLN A 130 -6.46 -4.15 -1.22
N TYR A 131 -7.58 -4.77 -0.85
CA TYR A 131 -7.97 -4.89 0.55
C TYR A 131 -7.07 -5.85 1.31
N ALA A 132 -6.60 -5.41 2.48
CA ALA A 132 -6.02 -6.28 3.51
C ALA A 132 -6.50 -5.83 4.89
N GLN A 133 -6.72 -6.80 5.80
CA GLN A 133 -7.17 -6.47 7.17
C GLN A 133 -6.14 -5.62 7.90
N ALA A 134 -4.84 -5.89 7.72
CA ALA A 134 -3.74 -5.17 8.35
C ALA A 134 -3.54 -3.74 7.80
N THR A 135 -4.17 -3.36 6.69
CA THR A 135 -4.07 -2.02 6.09
C THR A 135 -5.45 -1.36 5.99
N SER A 136 -6.20 -1.60 4.91
CA SER A 136 -7.53 -1.01 4.71
C SER A 136 -8.46 -1.28 5.89
N GLY A 137 -8.53 -2.52 6.36
CA GLY A 137 -9.41 -2.91 7.48
C GLY A 137 -9.08 -2.16 8.76
N SER A 138 -7.81 -2.19 9.21
CA SER A 138 -7.35 -1.49 10.43
C SER A 138 -7.55 0.02 10.32
N CYS A 139 -7.22 0.65 9.17
CA CYS A 139 -7.41 2.08 8.95
C CYS A 139 -8.88 2.49 9.03
N ILE A 140 -9.77 1.76 8.35
CA ILE A 140 -11.22 2.04 8.34
C ILE A 140 -11.81 1.88 9.73
N GLN A 141 -11.47 0.80 10.43
CA GLN A 141 -11.96 0.53 11.78
C GLN A 141 -11.55 1.66 12.74
N ALA A 142 -10.28 2.01 12.79
CA ALA A 142 -9.80 3.08 13.64
C ALA A 142 -10.44 4.43 13.31
N ALA A 143 -10.61 4.77 12.02
CA ALA A 143 -11.26 6.00 11.61
C ALA A 143 -12.73 6.02 12.06
N LYS A 144 -13.48 4.93 11.90
CA LYS A 144 -14.87 4.82 12.34
C LYS A 144 -15.02 4.98 13.85
N GLU A 145 -14.14 4.36 14.64
CA GLU A 145 -14.12 4.47 16.11
C GLU A 145 -13.88 5.94 16.54
N ILE A 146 -12.85 6.57 15.99
CA ILE A 146 -12.52 7.97 16.28
C ILE A 146 -13.65 8.92 15.85
N ILE A 147 -14.24 8.73 14.67
CA ILE A 147 -15.37 9.56 14.20
C ILE A 147 -16.57 9.40 15.13
N LYS A 148 -16.88 8.18 15.55
CA LYS A 148 -17.99 7.92 16.46
C LYS A 148 -17.82 8.63 17.81
N GLU A 149 -16.60 8.73 18.30
CA GLU A 149 -16.29 9.45 19.55
C GLU A 149 -16.32 10.98 19.37
N GLU A 150 -15.73 11.49 18.30
CA GLU A 150 -15.55 12.93 18.08
C GLU A 150 -16.77 13.61 17.43
N ILE A 151 -17.48 12.90 16.54
CA ILE A 151 -18.63 13.41 15.77
C ILE A 151 -19.74 12.33 15.76
N PRO A 152 -20.46 12.10 16.88
CA PRO A 152 -21.40 10.96 17.01
C PRO A 152 -22.50 10.88 15.94
N ALA A 153 -22.93 12.04 15.38
CA ALA A 153 -23.97 12.12 14.35
C ALA A 153 -23.43 12.07 12.91
N CYS A 154 -22.13 11.80 12.74
CA CYS A 154 -21.49 11.78 11.43
C CYS A 154 -22.00 10.63 10.54
N LYS A 155 -22.32 10.97 9.30
CA LYS A 155 -22.53 9.96 8.26
C LYS A 155 -21.19 9.57 7.66
N ILE A 156 -20.91 8.26 7.62
CA ILE A 156 -19.64 7.73 7.11
C ILE A 156 -19.92 6.92 5.85
N LYS A 157 -19.27 7.30 4.76
CA LYS A 157 -19.16 6.51 3.55
C LYS A 157 -17.74 5.99 3.41
N VAL A 158 -17.57 4.80 2.84
CA VAL A 158 -16.24 4.18 2.71
C VAL A 158 -16.05 3.65 1.29
N ILE A 159 -14.97 4.02 0.65
CA ILE A 159 -14.44 3.34 -0.53
C ILE A 159 -13.37 2.38 -0.04
N GLU A 160 -13.74 1.12 0.18
CA GLU A 160 -12.89 0.15 0.88
C GLU A 160 -11.71 -0.35 0.04
N LYS A 161 -11.89 -0.43 -1.28
CA LYS A 161 -10.92 -0.97 -2.25
C LYS A 161 -11.23 -0.46 -3.66
N PHE A 162 -10.20 -0.39 -4.50
CA PHE A 162 -10.34 0.05 -5.91
C PHE A 162 -9.39 -0.69 -6.87
N TYR A 163 -8.92 -1.87 -6.47
CA TYR A 163 -7.91 -2.69 -7.15
C TYR A 163 -8.26 -3.05 -8.61
N SER A 164 -9.54 -3.07 -8.96
CA SER A 164 -10.03 -3.46 -10.28
C SER A 164 -10.80 -2.34 -11.00
N GLU A 165 -10.83 -1.14 -10.42
CA GLU A 165 -11.50 0.02 -11.01
C GLU A 165 -10.75 0.49 -12.26
N ASP A 166 -11.49 0.73 -13.34
CA ASP A 166 -10.92 1.09 -14.65
C ASP A 166 -10.03 2.33 -14.60
N PHE A 167 -10.38 3.32 -13.79
CA PHE A 167 -9.57 4.52 -13.64
C PHE A 167 -8.18 4.20 -13.09
N TYR A 168 -8.11 3.31 -12.10
CA TYR A 168 -6.87 2.91 -11.47
C TYR A 168 -6.00 2.06 -12.42
N ILE A 169 -6.62 1.10 -13.10
CA ILE A 169 -5.94 0.25 -14.09
C ILE A 169 -5.37 1.09 -15.24
N LYS A 170 -6.13 2.02 -15.79
CA LYS A 170 -5.66 2.97 -16.83
C LYS A 170 -4.45 3.78 -16.36
N CYS A 171 -4.49 4.28 -15.13
CA CYS A 171 -3.36 5.03 -14.57
C CYS A 171 -2.10 4.17 -14.40
N LEU A 172 -2.24 2.92 -13.98
CA LEU A 172 -1.10 1.99 -13.92
C LEU A 172 -0.53 1.70 -15.30
N VAL A 173 -1.38 1.42 -16.29
CA VAL A 173 -0.95 1.18 -17.67
C VAL A 173 -0.23 2.39 -18.24
N GLU A 174 -0.76 3.60 -18.05
CA GLU A 174 -0.13 4.84 -18.49
C GLU A 174 1.24 5.05 -17.81
N LYS A 175 1.33 4.78 -16.49
CA LYS A 175 2.60 4.87 -15.76
C LYS A 175 3.64 3.91 -16.30
N ILE A 176 3.28 2.66 -16.54
CA ILE A 176 4.17 1.63 -17.08
C ILE A 176 4.63 2.02 -18.49
N LEU A 177 3.70 2.35 -19.39
CA LEU A 177 4.03 2.69 -20.80
C LEU A 177 4.95 3.90 -20.93
N ASN A 178 4.81 4.88 -20.02
CA ASN A 178 5.61 6.10 -20.06
C ASN A 178 6.98 5.95 -19.37
N SER A 179 7.20 4.86 -18.61
CA SER A 179 8.48 4.66 -17.91
C SER A 179 9.60 4.21 -18.85
N SER A 180 10.80 4.74 -18.64
CA SER A 180 12.02 4.29 -19.32
C SER A 180 12.39 2.87 -18.93
N GLU A 181 12.13 2.51 -17.68
CA GLU A 181 12.39 1.21 -17.09
C GLU A 181 11.68 0.08 -17.86
N TYR A 182 10.40 0.29 -18.21
CA TYR A 182 9.64 -0.68 -18.99
C TYR A 182 10.09 -0.75 -20.45
N LYS A 183 10.43 0.39 -21.05
CA LYS A 183 10.85 0.44 -22.46
C LYS A 183 12.18 -0.29 -22.74
N GLU A 184 13.01 -0.39 -21.72
CA GLU A 184 14.35 -0.99 -21.82
C GLU A 184 14.44 -2.40 -21.22
N CYS A 185 13.39 -2.90 -20.56
CA CYS A 185 13.44 -4.17 -19.87
C CYS A 185 13.26 -5.40 -20.79
N GLU A 186 13.74 -6.54 -20.32
CA GLU A 186 13.51 -7.87 -20.90
C GLU A 186 12.37 -8.60 -20.19
N TYR A 187 12.00 -8.13 -18.97
CA TYR A 187 10.98 -8.74 -18.14
C TYR A 187 10.27 -7.72 -17.28
N LEU A 188 8.93 -7.84 -17.14
CA LEU A 188 8.11 -7.00 -16.28
C LEU A 188 7.68 -7.78 -15.04
N LEU A 189 8.07 -7.33 -13.85
CA LEU A 189 7.71 -7.95 -12.59
C LEU A 189 6.68 -7.09 -11.86
N PHE A 190 5.54 -7.67 -11.50
CA PHE A 190 4.56 -7.03 -10.63
C PHE A 190 4.80 -7.50 -9.19
N SER A 191 5.35 -6.61 -8.36
CA SER A 191 5.64 -6.91 -6.96
C SER A 191 4.59 -6.29 -6.03
N PHE A 192 4.12 -7.08 -5.08
CA PHE A 192 3.17 -6.67 -4.05
C PHE A 192 3.76 -6.96 -2.68
N HIS A 193 3.35 -6.20 -1.66
CA HIS A 193 3.71 -6.56 -0.30
C HIS A 193 3.14 -7.94 0.04
N GLY A 194 3.97 -8.85 0.55
CA GLY A 194 3.54 -10.16 0.99
C GLY A 194 2.67 -10.10 2.25
N LEU A 195 1.88 -11.14 2.46
CA LEU A 195 1.13 -11.34 3.70
C LEU A 195 1.28 -12.79 4.18
N PRO A 196 1.23 -13.05 5.50
CA PRO A 196 1.14 -14.41 6.01
C PRO A 196 -0.10 -15.14 5.48
N GLU A 197 0.06 -16.41 5.04
CA GLU A 197 -1.05 -17.21 4.52
C GLU A 197 -2.24 -17.28 5.48
N ARG A 198 -1.98 -17.29 6.80
CA ARG A 198 -3.04 -17.32 7.81
C ARG A 198 -3.96 -16.10 7.75
N GLN A 199 -3.45 -14.92 7.40
CA GLN A 199 -4.27 -13.72 7.23
C GLN A 199 -5.19 -13.85 6.01
N ILE A 200 -4.72 -14.46 4.93
CA ILE A 200 -5.56 -14.76 3.76
C ILE A 200 -6.64 -15.76 4.10
N LYS A 201 -6.26 -16.88 4.73
CA LYS A 201 -7.21 -17.97 5.11
C LYS A 201 -8.25 -17.52 6.11
N ARG A 202 -7.94 -16.56 7.00
CA ARG A 202 -8.89 -16.02 7.99
C ARG A 202 -10.08 -15.32 7.34
N LEU A 203 -9.89 -14.68 6.18
CA LEU A 203 -10.95 -13.97 5.46
C LEU A 203 -11.82 -14.87 4.59
N ASP A 204 -11.39 -16.09 4.33
CA ASP A 204 -12.19 -17.12 3.65
C ASP A 204 -13.13 -17.82 4.63
N LYS A 205 -14.39 -17.39 4.63
CA LYS A 205 -15.43 -17.97 5.51
C LYS A 205 -15.65 -19.45 5.26
N SER A 206 -15.42 -19.94 4.03
CA SER A 206 -15.56 -21.34 3.68
C SER A 206 -14.42 -22.21 4.20
N ARG A 207 -13.24 -21.61 4.44
CA ARG A 207 -11.97 -22.27 4.79
C ARG A 207 -11.52 -23.35 3.80
N GLN A 208 -12.14 -23.39 2.61
CA GLN A 208 -11.89 -24.41 1.60
C GLN A 208 -11.55 -23.82 0.22
N HIS A 209 -11.39 -22.51 0.11
CA HIS A 209 -11.14 -21.82 -1.17
C HIS A 209 -9.75 -21.20 -1.22
N CYS A 210 -9.48 -20.18 -0.41
CA CYS A 210 -8.26 -19.39 -0.50
C CYS A 210 -7.02 -20.20 -0.09
N LEU A 211 -6.05 -20.30 -1.02
CA LEU A 211 -4.82 -21.10 -0.86
C LEU A 211 -5.04 -22.60 -0.65
N VAL A 212 -6.26 -23.10 -0.90
CA VAL A 212 -6.65 -24.51 -0.84
C VAL A 212 -6.97 -25.03 -2.24
N LYS A 213 -7.86 -24.34 -2.94
CA LYS A 213 -8.19 -24.71 -4.33
C LYS A 213 -7.06 -24.27 -5.26
N ASN A 214 -6.76 -25.11 -6.25
CA ASN A 214 -5.91 -24.71 -7.35
C ASN A 214 -6.57 -23.51 -8.07
N LYS A 215 -5.75 -22.52 -8.46
CA LYS A 215 -6.19 -21.35 -9.22
C LYS A 215 -7.27 -20.50 -8.50
N CYS A 216 -7.31 -20.52 -7.17
CA CYS A 216 -8.32 -19.84 -6.36
C CYS A 216 -8.39 -18.31 -6.53
N CYS A 217 -7.44 -17.70 -7.26
CA CYS A 217 -7.36 -16.25 -7.51
C CYS A 217 -7.75 -15.87 -8.95
N GLU A 218 -8.10 -16.83 -9.82
CA GLU A 218 -8.45 -16.54 -11.22
C GLU A 218 -9.74 -15.76 -11.35
N GLU A 219 -10.70 -16.01 -10.47
CA GLU A 219 -12.00 -15.31 -10.44
C GLU A 219 -12.34 -14.85 -9.03
N ILE A 220 -13.07 -13.74 -8.92
CA ILE A 220 -13.61 -13.25 -7.66
C ILE A 220 -14.95 -13.91 -7.39
N CYS A 221 -15.10 -14.47 -6.20
CA CYS A 221 -16.33 -15.07 -5.69
C CYS A 221 -16.53 -14.71 -4.20
N ASP A 222 -17.65 -15.13 -3.62
CA ASP A 222 -17.97 -14.81 -2.21
C ASP A 222 -16.89 -15.28 -1.22
N SER A 223 -16.23 -16.41 -1.50
CA SER A 223 -15.17 -16.96 -0.64
C SER A 223 -13.88 -16.14 -0.67
N ASN A 224 -13.59 -15.43 -1.76
CA ASN A 224 -12.36 -14.67 -1.94
C ASN A 224 -12.58 -13.17 -2.16
N ILE A 225 -13.80 -12.67 -1.95
CA ILE A 225 -14.19 -11.26 -2.18
C ILE A 225 -13.30 -10.25 -1.45
N ASN A 226 -12.67 -10.64 -0.36
CA ASN A 226 -11.71 -9.85 0.43
C ASN A 226 -10.32 -10.51 0.47
N CYS A 227 -10.02 -11.42 -0.45
CA CYS A 227 -8.73 -12.06 -0.52
C CYS A 227 -7.71 -11.15 -1.21
N TYR A 228 -6.72 -10.69 -0.45
CA TYR A 228 -5.65 -9.81 -0.94
C TYR A 228 -4.93 -10.40 -2.17
N LYS A 229 -4.55 -11.68 -2.12
CA LYS A 229 -3.88 -12.35 -3.25
C LYS A 229 -4.74 -12.36 -4.51
N ALA A 230 -6.06 -12.59 -4.37
CA ALA A 230 -6.97 -12.54 -5.51
C ALA A 230 -7.08 -11.11 -6.08
N HIS A 231 -7.13 -10.08 -5.22
CA HIS A 231 -7.12 -8.69 -5.66
C HIS A 231 -5.83 -8.33 -6.42
N CYS A 232 -4.65 -8.77 -5.94
CA CYS A 232 -3.38 -8.58 -6.63
C CYS A 232 -3.40 -9.24 -8.02
N THR A 233 -3.87 -10.49 -8.10
CA THR A 233 -4.00 -11.23 -9.36
C THR A 233 -4.93 -10.51 -10.33
N GLN A 234 -6.09 -10.07 -9.87
CA GLN A 234 -7.07 -9.36 -10.72
C GLN A 234 -6.54 -7.99 -11.18
N THR A 235 -5.80 -7.27 -10.32
CA THR A 235 -5.12 -6.02 -10.75
C THR A 235 -4.20 -6.31 -11.93
N VAL A 236 -3.34 -7.33 -11.82
CA VAL A 236 -2.38 -7.66 -12.89
C VAL A 236 -3.09 -8.15 -14.14
N ASN A 237 -4.10 -9.00 -14.02
CA ASN A 237 -4.87 -9.48 -15.17
C ASN A 237 -5.46 -8.31 -15.99
N LYS A 238 -6.08 -7.33 -15.30
CA LYS A 238 -6.65 -6.14 -15.96
C LYS A 238 -5.57 -5.22 -16.53
N VAL A 239 -4.45 -5.04 -15.83
CA VAL A 239 -3.32 -4.26 -16.36
C VAL A 239 -2.76 -4.89 -17.62
N VAL A 240 -2.50 -6.18 -17.60
CA VAL A 240 -1.93 -6.92 -18.73
C VAL A 240 -2.89 -6.96 -19.92
N GLU A 241 -4.19 -7.10 -19.69
CA GLU A 241 -5.21 -7.04 -20.74
C GLU A 241 -5.17 -5.72 -21.52
N GLN A 242 -4.96 -4.58 -20.79
CA GLN A 242 -4.88 -3.26 -21.42
C GLN A 242 -3.47 -2.93 -21.93
N LEU A 243 -2.45 -3.27 -21.16
CA LEU A 243 -1.05 -2.99 -21.48
C LEU A 243 -0.57 -3.80 -22.69
N LYS A 244 -1.00 -5.07 -22.82
CA LYS A 244 -0.51 -6.04 -23.82
C LYS A 244 1.01 -6.04 -23.89
N PRO A 245 1.70 -6.42 -22.81
CA PRO A 245 3.14 -6.25 -22.67
C PRO A 245 3.89 -7.00 -23.79
N SER A 246 4.92 -6.37 -24.32
CA SER A 246 5.81 -6.97 -25.34
C SER A 246 6.85 -7.92 -24.76
N VAL A 247 6.96 -7.97 -23.43
CA VAL A 247 7.89 -8.81 -22.67
C VAL A 247 7.14 -9.78 -21.78
N GLU A 248 7.81 -10.85 -21.35
CA GLU A 248 7.25 -11.74 -20.33
C GLU A 248 7.05 -11.01 -19.01
N TYR A 249 6.08 -11.48 -18.23
CA TYR A 249 5.77 -10.91 -16.91
C TYR A 249 5.42 -11.98 -15.88
N SER A 250 5.52 -11.61 -14.60
CA SER A 250 4.99 -12.42 -13.50
C SER A 250 4.60 -11.57 -12.29
N ILE A 251 3.93 -12.22 -11.34
CA ILE A 251 3.55 -11.65 -10.04
C ILE A 251 4.50 -12.22 -8.97
N CYS A 252 4.96 -11.38 -8.05
CA CYS A 252 5.67 -11.81 -6.86
C CYS A 252 5.22 -11.04 -5.62
N PHE A 253 5.66 -11.52 -4.45
CA PHE A 253 5.39 -10.91 -3.16
C PHE A 253 6.70 -10.64 -2.42
N GLN A 254 6.86 -9.40 -1.95
CA GLN A 254 8.03 -8.89 -1.25
C GLN A 254 7.82 -8.81 0.27
N SER A 255 8.84 -8.38 0.99
CA SER A 255 8.81 -8.02 2.42
C SER A 255 8.51 -9.17 3.37
N ARG A 256 8.88 -10.40 3.02
CA ARG A 256 8.74 -11.56 3.91
C ARG A 256 9.47 -11.35 5.23
N PHE A 257 8.74 -11.56 6.33
CA PHE A 257 9.27 -11.38 7.68
C PHE A 257 8.87 -12.53 8.61
N GLY A 258 9.78 -12.91 9.51
CA GLY A 258 9.54 -13.94 10.54
C GLY A 258 9.48 -15.36 10.00
N LEU A 259 8.90 -16.27 10.79
CA LEU A 259 8.86 -17.71 10.51
C LEU A 259 7.56 -18.20 9.89
N ASP A 260 6.59 -17.35 9.76
CA ASP A 260 5.30 -17.69 9.14
C ASP A 260 5.47 -18.10 7.68
N LYS A 261 4.52 -18.90 7.20
CA LYS A 261 4.37 -19.14 5.78
C LYS A 261 3.66 -17.94 5.14
N TRP A 262 4.33 -17.34 4.15
CA TRP A 262 3.84 -16.18 3.42
C TRP A 262 3.32 -16.58 2.04
N ILE A 263 2.42 -15.75 1.48
CA ILE A 263 1.95 -15.95 0.11
C ILE A 263 3.12 -15.91 -0.88
N SER A 264 3.01 -16.71 -1.91
CA SER A 264 4.06 -16.93 -2.90
C SER A 264 3.58 -16.61 -4.33
N PRO A 265 4.52 -16.48 -5.30
CA PRO A 265 5.97 -16.62 -5.18
C PRO A 265 6.64 -15.43 -4.48
N ASN A 266 7.74 -15.68 -3.75
CA ASN A 266 8.55 -14.64 -3.14
C ASN A 266 9.43 -13.95 -4.18
N ILE A 267 9.70 -12.65 -4.02
CA ILE A 267 10.52 -11.88 -4.97
C ILE A 267 11.94 -12.45 -5.12
N THR A 268 12.55 -12.90 -4.04
CA THR A 268 13.90 -13.49 -4.07
C THR A 268 13.92 -14.76 -4.93
N ASP A 269 12.93 -15.65 -4.79
CA ASP A 269 12.83 -16.88 -5.58
C ASP A 269 12.62 -16.55 -7.06
N VAL A 270 11.84 -15.51 -7.36
CA VAL A 270 11.61 -15.05 -8.73
C VAL A 270 12.88 -14.47 -9.33
N MET A 271 13.62 -13.63 -8.62
CA MET A 271 14.89 -13.07 -9.09
C MET A 271 15.90 -14.16 -9.44
N VAL A 272 16.04 -15.19 -8.59
CA VAL A 272 16.90 -16.37 -8.88
C VAL A 272 16.43 -17.09 -10.14
N SER A 273 15.13 -17.30 -10.28
CA SER A 273 14.57 -17.94 -11.49
C SER A 273 14.83 -17.14 -12.76
N LEU A 274 14.70 -15.81 -12.71
CA LEU A 274 14.98 -14.92 -13.85
C LEU A 274 16.46 -14.94 -14.22
N SER A 275 17.36 -14.88 -13.26
CA SER A 275 18.80 -15.01 -13.46
C SER A 275 19.16 -16.35 -14.13
N ASN A 276 18.59 -17.47 -13.69
CA ASN A 276 18.79 -18.79 -14.28
C ASN A 276 18.27 -18.89 -15.72
N LYS A 277 17.28 -18.07 -16.09
CA LYS A 277 16.80 -17.95 -17.49
C LYS A 277 17.65 -17.01 -18.35
N GLY A 278 18.66 -16.38 -17.78
CA GLY A 278 19.51 -15.41 -18.47
C GLY A 278 18.91 -14.01 -18.62
N ILE A 279 17.80 -13.72 -17.93
CA ILE A 279 17.19 -12.38 -17.92
C ILE A 279 18.09 -11.43 -17.13
N LYS A 280 18.44 -10.28 -17.72
CA LYS A 280 19.36 -9.30 -17.15
C LYS A 280 18.71 -7.98 -16.78
N LYS A 281 17.62 -7.62 -17.44
CA LYS A 281 16.98 -6.31 -17.36
C LYS A 281 15.54 -6.46 -16.91
N VAL A 282 15.27 -6.15 -15.65
CA VAL A 282 13.95 -6.30 -15.03
C VAL A 282 13.36 -4.94 -14.66
N ALA A 283 12.16 -4.65 -15.14
CA ALA A 283 11.36 -3.53 -14.64
C ALA A 283 10.37 -4.06 -13.59
N VAL A 284 10.22 -3.34 -12.49
CA VAL A 284 9.33 -3.73 -11.39
C VAL A 284 8.26 -2.67 -11.16
N ALA A 285 7.01 -3.03 -11.32
CA ALA A 285 5.86 -2.23 -10.91
C ALA A 285 5.33 -2.73 -9.56
N CYS A 286 4.95 -1.81 -8.67
CA CYS A 286 4.46 -2.12 -7.32
C CYS A 286 3.00 -1.66 -7.12
N PRO A 287 1.97 -2.33 -7.69
CA PRO A 287 0.61 -1.81 -7.73
C PRO A 287 -0.11 -1.74 -6.38
N SER A 288 0.42 -2.30 -5.31
CA SER A 288 -0.16 -2.12 -3.97
C SER A 288 0.20 -0.78 -3.31
N PHE A 289 1.14 -0.05 -3.90
CA PHE A 289 1.64 1.21 -3.37
C PHE A 289 1.24 2.36 -4.30
N THR A 290 0.28 3.18 -3.87
CA THR A 290 -0.12 4.39 -4.61
C THR A 290 0.92 5.51 -4.48
N PHE A 291 1.70 5.48 -3.41
CA PHE A 291 2.80 6.40 -3.14
C PHE A 291 4.09 5.62 -2.86
N ASP A 292 5.21 6.16 -3.34
CA ASP A 292 6.52 5.61 -3.04
C ASP A 292 6.83 5.69 -1.54
N CYS A 293 7.40 4.63 -1.02
CA CYS A 293 7.66 4.41 0.39
C CYS A 293 8.93 3.57 0.60
N LEU A 294 9.17 3.13 1.82
CA LEU A 294 10.33 2.29 2.15
C LEU A 294 10.36 1.01 1.31
N GLU A 295 9.20 0.39 1.13
CA GLU A 295 9.03 -0.87 0.43
C GLU A 295 9.24 -0.78 -1.08
N THR A 296 9.06 0.39 -1.68
CA THR A 296 9.34 0.61 -3.11
C THR A 296 10.76 1.13 -3.31
N LEU A 297 11.15 2.17 -2.60
CA LEU A 297 12.42 2.86 -2.85
C LEU A 297 13.62 2.13 -2.26
N GLU A 298 13.54 1.67 -1.00
CA GLU A 298 14.66 0.95 -0.39
C GLU A 298 14.64 -0.53 -0.78
N GLU A 299 13.51 -1.21 -0.58
CA GLU A 299 13.48 -2.66 -0.79
C GLU A 299 13.62 -3.03 -2.27
N ILE A 300 12.89 -2.38 -3.18
CA ILE A 300 12.96 -2.71 -4.61
C ILE A 300 14.10 -1.97 -5.30
N ALA A 301 14.10 -0.62 -5.27
CA ALA A 301 15.01 0.14 -6.10
C ALA A 301 16.48 0.10 -5.61
N ILE A 302 16.72 -0.12 -4.31
CA ILE A 302 18.08 -0.23 -3.77
C ILE A 302 18.42 -1.70 -3.53
N ARG A 303 17.90 -2.31 -2.49
CA ARG A 303 18.34 -3.60 -1.98
C ARG A 303 18.13 -4.77 -2.96
N ASN A 304 16.93 -4.88 -3.58
CA ASN A 304 16.69 -5.96 -4.53
C ASN A 304 17.45 -5.72 -5.86
N ASN A 305 17.66 -4.47 -6.25
CA ASN A 305 18.53 -4.16 -7.39
C ASN A 305 19.99 -4.56 -7.11
N GLU A 306 20.54 -4.19 -5.94
CA GLU A 306 21.89 -4.61 -5.52
C GLU A 306 22.02 -6.13 -5.52
N THR A 307 21.10 -6.85 -4.89
CA THR A 307 21.09 -8.32 -4.90
C THR A 307 21.03 -8.90 -6.33
N PHE A 308 20.19 -8.34 -7.19
CA PHE A 308 20.04 -8.82 -8.55
C PHE A 308 21.31 -8.61 -9.41
N VAL A 309 21.97 -7.46 -9.22
CA VAL A 309 23.19 -7.13 -9.97
C VAL A 309 24.41 -7.84 -9.41
N GLU A 310 24.61 -7.76 -8.09
CA GLU A 310 25.86 -8.21 -7.47
C GLU A 310 25.91 -9.73 -7.22
N GLU A 311 24.76 -10.33 -6.84
CA GLU A 311 24.71 -11.75 -6.45
C GLU A 311 24.15 -12.65 -7.57
N LEU A 312 23.23 -12.11 -8.41
CA LEU A 312 22.52 -12.88 -9.42
C LEU A 312 22.98 -12.55 -10.86
N ASN A 313 24.05 -11.77 -10.99
CA ASN A 313 24.64 -11.45 -12.29
C ASN A 313 23.65 -10.80 -13.27
N GLY A 314 22.67 -10.03 -12.75
CA GLY A 314 21.78 -9.17 -13.53
C GLY A 314 22.49 -7.89 -13.98
N GLU A 315 21.88 -7.16 -14.90
CA GLU A 315 22.33 -5.82 -15.30
C GLU A 315 21.62 -4.74 -14.47
N TYR A 316 20.30 -4.89 -14.31
CA TYR A 316 19.51 -4.07 -13.40
C TYR A 316 18.15 -4.70 -13.04
N LEU A 317 17.63 -4.30 -11.87
CA LEU A 317 16.25 -4.44 -11.45
C LEU A 317 15.72 -3.06 -11.08
N LYS A 318 15.04 -2.38 -12.02
CA LYS A 318 14.61 -0.99 -11.85
C LYS A 318 13.15 -0.87 -11.44
N LEU A 319 12.89 -0.06 -10.42
CA LEU A 319 11.54 0.29 -9.98
C LEU A 319 10.88 1.25 -10.97
N ILE A 320 9.69 0.92 -11.44
CA ILE A 320 8.75 1.89 -12.02
C ILE A 320 8.12 2.65 -10.86
N PRO A 321 8.32 3.98 -10.74
CA PRO A 321 7.81 4.74 -9.61
C PRO A 321 6.29 4.59 -9.45
N SER A 322 5.82 4.63 -8.21
CA SER A 322 4.38 4.64 -7.90
C SER A 322 3.65 5.79 -8.59
N LEU A 323 2.31 5.80 -8.54
CA LEU A 323 1.50 6.87 -9.15
C LEU A 323 1.75 8.23 -8.51
N ASN A 324 2.10 8.26 -7.23
CA ASN A 324 2.44 9.47 -6.47
C ASN A 324 1.41 10.61 -6.68
N ASN A 325 1.83 11.71 -7.28
CA ASN A 325 0.98 12.87 -7.58
C ASN A 325 0.87 13.17 -9.08
N GLU A 326 1.02 12.14 -9.92
CA GLU A 326 0.87 12.30 -11.37
C GLU A 326 -0.47 12.96 -11.72
N ASN A 327 -0.43 13.95 -12.59
CA ASN A 327 -1.61 14.76 -12.92
C ASN A 327 -2.80 13.92 -13.42
N TYR A 328 -2.55 12.93 -14.27
CA TYR A 328 -3.58 12.03 -14.77
C TYR A 328 -4.18 11.16 -13.66
N TRP A 329 -3.36 10.74 -12.69
CA TRP A 329 -3.80 9.99 -11.51
C TRP A 329 -4.71 10.85 -10.62
N VAL A 330 -4.28 12.06 -10.26
CA VAL A 330 -5.07 13.00 -9.46
C VAL A 330 -6.41 13.31 -10.13
N LYS A 331 -6.39 13.56 -11.45
CA LYS A 331 -7.61 13.84 -12.24
C LYS A 331 -8.57 12.64 -12.23
N ASN A 332 -8.11 11.46 -12.62
CA ASN A 332 -8.96 10.26 -12.65
C ASN A 332 -9.49 9.88 -11.27
N PHE A 333 -8.68 10.06 -10.22
CA PHE A 333 -9.11 9.82 -8.85
C PHE A 333 -10.18 10.82 -8.40
N SER A 334 -10.06 12.09 -8.79
CA SER A 334 -11.10 13.09 -8.50
C SER A 334 -12.44 12.75 -9.13
N GLU A 335 -12.43 12.29 -10.39
CA GLU A 335 -13.63 11.85 -11.10
C GLU A 335 -14.25 10.59 -10.46
N PHE A 336 -13.40 9.66 -9.99
CA PHE A 336 -13.85 8.49 -9.26
C PHE A 336 -14.55 8.86 -7.95
N ILE A 337 -13.98 9.78 -7.15
CA ILE A 337 -14.63 10.29 -5.94
C ILE A 337 -16.00 10.87 -6.26
N LYS A 338 -16.11 11.76 -7.27
CA LYS A 338 -17.40 12.38 -7.67
C LYS A 338 -18.47 11.35 -8.02
N ARG A 339 -18.10 10.27 -8.66
CA ARG A 339 -19.04 9.19 -9.03
C ARG A 339 -19.42 8.27 -7.87
N SER A 340 -18.63 8.30 -6.81
CA SER A 340 -18.79 7.40 -5.66
C SER A 340 -19.65 7.99 -4.56
N ILE A 341 -20.09 9.24 -4.67
CA ILE A 341 -20.96 9.94 -3.70
C ILE A 341 -22.36 9.91 -4.20
#